data_00c3f4da5dd4df0d9c07f27bdee6b380
#
_entry.id   00c3f4da5dd4df0d9c07f27bdee6b380
#
_cell.length_a   1.000
_cell.length_b   1.000
_cell.length_c   1.000
_cell.angle_alpha   90.00
_cell.angle_beta   90.00
_cell.angle_gamma   90.00
#
_symmetry.space_group_name_H-M   'P 1'
#
loop_
_entity.id
_entity.type
_entity.pdbx_description
1 polymer ?
#
loop_
_entity_poly.entity_id
_entity_poly.type
_entity_poly.pdbx_seq_one_letter_code
_entity_poly.pdbx_strand_id
1 'polypeptide(L)'
;IILTSDFTDEKRLKEILAEGKSRMQAQMISAGHSVAAGRALSYGNAAGRVNEILSGLDFYRLICDLDAHFEEKKEELKEKLLTLAKMTFRPENLMVDFVGTKEGKELLSVPVQALKEKLYTCEVKKERYVPKAEKLNEGLKTSGQVQYVCRAGNFLNKGLSYKGYLRVLKVMMEYDYLWINVRVKGGAYGCMCSFGRSGDSYFVSYRDPNLGKTVDIYEKAAEYIAAFEADERVMTQYII
;
A
#
# COMPACT_ATOMS: atom_id res chain seq x y z
N ILE A 1 -9.46 -26.91 2.53
CA ILE A 1 -9.00 -25.97 3.56
C ILE A 1 -9.99 -24.82 3.71
N ILE A 2 -10.24 -23.98 2.71
CA ILE A 2 -11.10 -22.76 2.80
C ILE A 2 -12.51 -23.05 3.39
N LEU A 3 -13.15 -24.14 2.96
CA LEU A 3 -14.50 -24.51 3.37
C LEU A 3 -14.56 -25.36 4.64
N THR A 4 -13.42 -25.81 5.15
CA THR A 4 -13.32 -26.71 6.29
C THR A 4 -12.55 -26.12 7.48
N SER A 5 -12.06 -24.89 7.36
CA SER A 5 -11.42 -24.20 8.47
C SER A 5 -12.47 -23.65 9.42
N ASP A 6 -12.38 -24.06 10.68
CA ASP A 6 -13.27 -23.64 11.75
C ASP A 6 -12.61 -22.64 12.72
N PHE A 7 -11.32 -22.33 12.46
CA PHE A 7 -10.51 -21.42 13.27
C PHE A 7 -10.36 -21.83 14.75
N THR A 8 -10.52 -23.11 15.08
CA THR A 8 -10.48 -23.61 16.46
C THR A 8 -9.05 -23.89 16.97
N ASP A 9 -8.08 -24.05 16.06
CA ASP A 9 -6.67 -24.26 16.41
C ASP A 9 -6.03 -22.96 16.94
N GLU A 10 -6.19 -22.74 18.24
CA GLU A 10 -5.65 -21.53 18.93
C GLU A 10 -4.14 -21.43 18.82
N LYS A 11 -3.43 -22.57 18.92
CA LYS A 11 -1.98 -22.58 18.79
C LYS A 11 -1.56 -22.06 17.42
N ARG A 12 -2.21 -22.54 16.36
CA ARG A 12 -1.92 -22.11 14.99
C ARG A 12 -2.29 -20.65 14.75
N LEU A 13 -3.41 -20.17 15.29
CA LEU A 13 -3.80 -18.76 15.22
C LEU A 13 -2.73 -17.86 15.86
N LYS A 14 -2.25 -18.23 17.04
CA LYS A 14 -1.19 -17.49 17.74
C LYS A 14 0.13 -17.49 16.98
N GLU A 15 0.52 -18.62 16.39
CA GLU A 15 1.71 -18.72 15.53
C GLU A 15 1.60 -17.78 14.30
N ILE A 16 0.44 -17.76 13.64
CA ILE A 16 0.18 -16.88 12.46
C ILE A 16 0.27 -15.41 12.85
N LEU A 17 -0.28 -15.02 13.99
CA LEU A 17 -0.18 -13.64 14.49
C LEU A 17 1.28 -13.25 14.77
N ALA A 18 2.03 -14.09 15.46
CA ALA A 18 3.43 -13.85 15.80
C ALA A 18 4.31 -13.78 14.53
N GLU A 19 4.10 -14.68 13.57
CA GLU A 19 4.78 -14.67 12.27
C GLU A 19 4.44 -13.41 11.47
N GLY A 20 3.16 -13.06 11.38
CA GLY A 20 2.67 -11.85 10.72
C GLY A 20 3.28 -10.58 11.30
N LYS A 21 3.29 -10.45 12.63
CA LYS A 21 3.94 -9.35 13.36
C LYS A 21 5.41 -9.23 13.03
N SER A 22 6.16 -10.35 13.13
CA SER A 22 7.60 -10.38 12.87
C SER A 22 7.93 -9.99 11.43
N ARG A 23 7.18 -10.51 10.45
CA ARG A 23 7.33 -10.19 9.02
C ARG A 23 7.08 -8.71 8.74
N MET A 24 6.02 -8.13 9.29
CA MET A 24 5.70 -6.71 9.11
C MET A 24 6.74 -5.81 9.78
N GLN A 25 7.23 -6.18 10.95
CA GLN A 25 8.31 -5.45 11.64
C GLN A 25 9.61 -5.45 10.82
N ALA A 26 9.98 -6.60 10.26
CA ALA A 26 11.15 -6.69 9.38
C ALA A 26 10.98 -5.83 8.11
N GLN A 27 9.78 -5.81 7.53
CA GLN A 27 9.46 -4.97 6.38
C GLN A 27 9.56 -3.47 6.69
N MET A 28 9.08 -3.02 7.86
CA MET A 28 9.20 -1.62 8.28
C MET A 28 10.65 -1.16 8.40
N ILE A 29 11.56 -2.06 8.76
CA ILE A 29 12.99 -1.76 8.86
C ILE A 29 13.66 -1.79 7.48
N SER A 30 13.40 -2.82 6.68
CA SER A 30 14.07 -3.03 5.38
C SER A 30 13.51 -2.17 4.24
N ALA A 31 12.22 -1.90 4.26
CA ALA A 31 11.47 -1.17 3.23
C ALA A 31 10.71 0.04 3.81
N GLY A 32 11.28 0.72 4.79
CA GLY A 32 10.64 1.84 5.47
C GLY A 32 10.20 2.99 4.55
N HIS A 33 10.88 3.18 3.41
CA HIS A 33 10.46 4.13 2.37
C HIS A 33 9.08 3.79 1.79
N SER A 34 8.81 2.51 1.54
CA SER A 34 7.52 2.06 1.03
C SER A 34 6.42 2.20 2.09
N VAL A 35 6.74 1.90 3.34
CA VAL A 35 5.82 2.08 4.47
C VAL A 35 5.50 3.57 4.67
N ALA A 36 6.51 4.44 4.64
CA ALA A 36 6.32 5.90 4.74
C ALA A 36 5.48 6.45 3.59
N ALA A 37 5.74 6.00 2.35
CA ALA A 37 4.95 6.41 1.19
C ALA A 37 3.49 5.93 1.28
N GLY A 38 3.26 4.65 1.60
CA GLY A 38 1.91 4.09 1.79
C GLY A 38 1.12 4.85 2.87
N ARG A 39 1.77 5.10 4.01
CA ARG A 39 1.16 5.85 5.11
C ARG A 39 0.82 7.29 4.70
N ALA A 40 1.74 8.02 4.08
CA ALA A 40 1.51 9.39 3.65
C ALA A 40 0.44 9.50 2.54
N LEU A 41 0.36 8.53 1.62
CA LEU A 41 -0.68 8.46 0.59
C LEU A 41 -2.07 8.18 1.18
N SER A 42 -2.14 7.48 2.30
CA SER A 42 -3.42 7.21 2.98
C SER A 42 -4.15 8.45 3.46
N TYR A 43 -3.45 9.58 3.57
CA TYR A 43 -4.04 10.87 3.92
C TYR A 43 -4.72 11.59 2.75
N GLY A 44 -4.44 11.15 1.52
CA GLY A 44 -4.89 11.82 0.30
C GLY A 44 -6.22 11.32 -0.25
N ASN A 45 -6.58 10.07 -0.02
CA ASN A 45 -7.78 9.48 -0.60
C ASN A 45 -8.29 8.24 0.15
N ALA A 46 -9.55 7.87 -0.12
CA ALA A 46 -10.20 6.74 0.53
C ALA A 46 -9.56 5.39 0.18
N ALA A 47 -9.07 5.19 -1.04
CA ALA A 47 -8.43 3.94 -1.46
C ALA A 47 -7.10 3.72 -0.72
N GLY A 48 -6.28 4.77 -0.61
CA GLY A 48 -5.07 4.76 0.21
C GLY A 48 -5.37 4.45 1.68
N ARG A 49 -6.48 5.02 2.22
CA ARG A 49 -6.90 4.73 3.58
C ARG A 49 -7.36 3.29 3.78
N VAL A 50 -8.07 2.70 2.81
CA VAL A 50 -8.42 1.27 2.84
C VAL A 50 -7.17 0.40 2.85
N ASN A 51 -6.21 0.68 1.96
CA ASN A 51 -4.95 -0.07 1.91
C ASN A 51 -4.18 0.01 3.22
N GLU A 52 -4.15 1.17 3.87
CA GLU A 52 -3.52 1.36 5.18
C GLU A 52 -4.18 0.51 6.28
N ILE A 53 -5.51 0.43 6.30
CA ILE A 53 -6.27 -0.39 7.24
C ILE A 53 -6.04 -1.89 6.98
N LEU A 54 -5.93 -2.30 5.72
CA LEU A 54 -5.86 -3.73 5.36
C LEU A 54 -4.44 -4.30 5.35
N SER A 55 -3.41 -3.48 5.18
CA SER A 55 -2.03 -3.96 5.00
C SER A 55 -0.94 -3.01 5.48
N GLY A 56 -1.29 -1.81 5.94
CA GLY A 56 -0.34 -0.81 6.41
C GLY A 56 -0.07 -0.84 7.91
N LEU A 57 0.31 0.31 8.46
CA LEU A 57 0.66 0.45 9.86
C LEU A 57 -0.53 0.21 10.81
N ASP A 58 -1.75 0.57 10.39
CA ASP A 58 -2.94 0.31 11.20
C ASP A 58 -3.23 -1.19 11.29
N PHE A 59 -3.00 -1.94 10.21
CA PHE A 59 -3.06 -3.40 10.25
C PHE A 59 -1.98 -3.99 11.16
N TYR A 60 -0.75 -3.48 11.09
CA TYR A 60 0.32 -3.91 11.99
C TYR A 60 -0.04 -3.68 13.46
N ARG A 61 -0.62 -2.52 13.80
CA ARG A 61 -1.09 -2.21 15.16
C ARG A 61 -2.16 -3.20 15.62
N LEU A 62 -3.11 -3.55 14.73
CA LEU A 62 -4.11 -4.58 15.02
C LEU A 62 -3.47 -5.93 15.31
N ILE A 63 -2.51 -6.38 14.49
CA ILE A 63 -1.79 -7.65 14.72
C ILE A 63 -1.02 -7.62 16.03
N CYS A 64 -0.36 -6.51 16.38
CA CYS A 64 0.34 -6.36 17.66
C CYS A 64 -0.62 -6.45 18.85
N ASP A 65 -1.77 -5.82 18.74
CA ASP A 65 -2.79 -5.85 19.79
C ASP A 65 -3.41 -7.23 19.98
N LEU A 66 -3.71 -7.92 18.87
CA LEU A 66 -4.22 -9.30 18.91
C LEU A 66 -3.17 -10.29 19.46
N ASP A 67 -1.89 -10.12 19.14
CA ASP A 67 -0.81 -10.95 19.65
C ASP A 67 -0.60 -10.72 21.16
N ALA A 68 -0.61 -9.46 21.61
CA ALA A 68 -0.42 -9.11 23.02
C ALA A 68 -1.57 -9.53 23.93
N HIS A 69 -2.81 -9.49 23.42
CA HIS A 69 -4.04 -9.79 24.19
C HIS A 69 -4.77 -11.02 23.64
N PHE A 70 -4.00 -12.01 23.15
CA PHE A 70 -4.56 -13.17 22.45
C PHE A 70 -5.59 -13.93 23.29
N GLU A 71 -5.25 -14.22 24.55
CA GLU A 71 -6.14 -14.99 25.42
C GLU A 71 -7.48 -14.29 25.70
N GLU A 72 -7.48 -12.96 25.71
CA GLU A 72 -8.69 -12.16 25.92
C GLU A 72 -9.53 -12.02 24.65
N LYS A 73 -8.88 -12.01 23.48
CA LYS A 73 -9.51 -11.67 22.19
C LYS A 73 -9.73 -12.87 21.26
N LYS A 74 -9.25 -14.06 21.62
CA LYS A 74 -9.26 -15.23 20.74
C LYS A 74 -10.66 -15.64 20.30
N GLU A 75 -11.66 -15.59 21.18
CA GLU A 75 -13.03 -15.97 20.82
C GLU A 75 -13.66 -14.95 19.86
N GLU A 76 -13.48 -13.66 20.11
CA GLU A 76 -13.91 -12.59 19.20
C GLU A 76 -13.20 -12.70 17.84
N LEU A 77 -11.91 -13.02 17.84
CA LEU A 77 -11.12 -13.22 16.62
C LEU A 77 -11.66 -14.39 15.78
N LYS A 78 -11.94 -15.54 16.41
CA LYS A 78 -12.51 -16.72 15.74
C LYS A 78 -13.87 -16.40 15.12
N GLU A 79 -14.75 -15.72 15.84
CA GLU A 79 -16.08 -15.32 15.37
C GLU A 79 -15.97 -14.38 14.16
N LYS A 80 -15.09 -13.38 14.23
CA LYS A 80 -14.83 -12.45 13.13
C LYS A 80 -14.25 -13.14 11.91
N LEU A 81 -13.31 -14.07 12.08
CA LEU A 81 -12.74 -14.84 10.98
C LEU A 81 -13.79 -15.72 10.29
N LEU A 82 -14.65 -16.39 11.08
CA LEU A 82 -15.75 -17.18 10.54
C LEU A 82 -16.77 -16.29 9.79
N THR A 83 -17.07 -15.13 10.33
CA THR A 83 -17.96 -14.15 9.69
C THR A 83 -17.37 -13.68 8.36
N LEU A 84 -16.09 -13.33 8.32
CA LEU A 84 -15.39 -12.95 7.09
C LEU A 84 -15.39 -14.10 6.06
N ALA A 85 -15.16 -15.33 6.49
CA ALA A 85 -15.23 -16.50 5.60
C ALA A 85 -16.63 -16.64 4.98
N LYS A 86 -17.70 -16.51 5.79
CA LYS A 86 -19.09 -16.54 5.31
C LYS A 86 -19.43 -15.39 4.37
N MET A 87 -18.85 -14.21 4.57
CA MET A 87 -19.05 -13.04 3.72
C MET A 87 -18.28 -13.14 2.40
N THR A 88 -17.13 -13.80 2.41
CA THR A 88 -16.20 -13.83 1.26
C THR A 88 -16.46 -15.04 0.34
N PHE A 89 -16.59 -16.23 0.92
CA PHE A 89 -16.70 -17.49 0.17
C PHE A 89 -18.17 -17.81 -0.20
N ARG A 90 -18.69 -17.01 -1.11
CA ARG A 90 -20.09 -17.03 -1.57
C ARG A 90 -20.17 -17.29 -3.07
N PRO A 91 -21.26 -17.92 -3.56
CA PRO A 91 -21.43 -18.17 -5.00
C PRO A 91 -21.33 -16.91 -5.86
N GLU A 92 -21.87 -15.78 -5.39
CA GLU A 92 -21.86 -14.50 -6.10
C GLU A 92 -20.49 -13.81 -6.13
N ASN A 93 -19.56 -14.22 -5.26
CA ASN A 93 -18.18 -13.73 -5.25
C ASN A 93 -17.22 -14.65 -6.02
N LEU A 94 -17.70 -15.82 -6.48
CA LEU A 94 -16.88 -16.76 -7.23
C LEU A 94 -16.69 -16.29 -8.66
N MET A 95 -15.45 -15.99 -9.02
CA MET A 95 -15.04 -15.75 -10.40
C MET A 95 -14.03 -16.81 -10.79
N VAL A 96 -14.24 -17.44 -11.95
CA VAL A 96 -13.34 -18.47 -12.49
C VAL A 96 -12.83 -17.96 -13.83
N ASP A 97 -11.50 -17.81 -13.95
CA ASP A 97 -10.82 -17.53 -15.19
C ASP A 97 -10.10 -18.81 -15.67
N PHE A 98 -10.33 -19.15 -16.94
CA PHE A 98 -9.77 -20.37 -17.53
C PHE A 98 -9.21 -20.09 -18.91
N VAL A 99 -7.94 -20.43 -19.10
CA VAL A 99 -7.25 -20.39 -20.38
C VAL A 99 -6.88 -21.83 -20.78
N GLY A 100 -7.46 -22.30 -21.87
CA GLY A 100 -7.23 -23.69 -22.33
C GLY A 100 -8.14 -24.08 -23.49
N THR A 101 -8.26 -25.40 -23.73
CA THR A 101 -9.12 -25.92 -24.79
C THR A 101 -10.59 -25.91 -24.39
N LYS A 102 -11.48 -26.07 -25.38
CA LYS A 102 -12.92 -26.16 -25.15
C LYS A 102 -13.29 -27.38 -24.28
N GLU A 103 -12.66 -28.51 -24.54
CA GLU A 103 -12.83 -29.73 -23.77
C GLU A 103 -12.38 -29.56 -22.33
N GLY A 104 -11.26 -28.86 -22.10
CA GLY A 104 -10.77 -28.50 -20.75
C GLY A 104 -11.76 -27.63 -19.99
N LYS A 105 -12.43 -26.69 -20.66
CA LYS A 105 -13.49 -25.86 -20.06
C LYS A 105 -14.70 -26.70 -19.64
N GLU A 106 -15.12 -27.64 -20.46
CA GLU A 106 -16.23 -28.54 -20.15
C GLU A 106 -15.92 -29.42 -18.95
N LEU A 107 -14.70 -29.99 -18.89
CA LEU A 107 -14.22 -30.77 -17.74
C LEU A 107 -14.15 -29.94 -16.46
N LEU A 108 -13.75 -28.67 -16.54
CA LEU A 108 -13.66 -27.78 -15.39
C LEU A 108 -15.04 -27.37 -14.84
N SER A 109 -16.07 -27.35 -15.67
CA SER A 109 -17.41 -26.90 -15.29
C SER A 109 -18.00 -27.71 -14.13
N VAL A 110 -17.78 -29.01 -14.11
CA VAL A 110 -18.31 -29.94 -13.08
C VAL A 110 -17.73 -29.64 -11.69
N PRO A 111 -16.38 -29.63 -11.49
CA PRO A 111 -15.83 -29.30 -10.17
C PRO A 111 -16.10 -27.85 -9.73
N VAL A 112 -16.22 -26.90 -10.67
CA VAL A 112 -16.60 -25.51 -10.34
C VAL A 112 -18.04 -25.45 -9.82
N GLN A 113 -18.97 -26.16 -10.46
CA GLN A 113 -20.35 -26.22 -9.97
C GLN A 113 -20.43 -26.89 -8.59
N ALA A 114 -19.71 -28.01 -8.40
CA ALA A 114 -19.63 -28.69 -7.11
C ALA A 114 -19.00 -27.82 -6.00
N LEU A 115 -18.04 -26.97 -6.36
CA LEU A 115 -17.48 -25.97 -5.42
C LEU A 115 -18.55 -24.91 -5.09
N LYS A 116 -19.23 -24.37 -6.10
CA LYS A 116 -20.23 -23.33 -5.95
C LYS A 116 -21.36 -23.75 -5.00
N GLU A 117 -21.79 -24.99 -5.07
CA GLU A 117 -22.83 -25.56 -4.20
C GLU A 117 -22.42 -25.69 -2.72
N LYS A 118 -21.11 -25.71 -2.44
CA LYS A 118 -20.54 -25.79 -1.09
C LYS A 118 -20.26 -24.44 -0.46
N LEU A 119 -20.36 -23.36 -1.22
CA LEU A 119 -20.11 -22.01 -0.72
C LEU A 119 -21.24 -21.54 0.21
N TYR A 120 -20.94 -20.55 1.05
CA TYR A 120 -21.90 -20.01 2.00
C TYR A 120 -23.02 -19.21 1.27
N THR A 121 -24.26 -19.45 1.68
CA THR A 121 -25.47 -18.80 1.12
C THR A 121 -26.23 -17.95 2.14
N CYS A 122 -25.63 -17.72 3.34
CA CYS A 122 -26.22 -16.88 4.37
C CYS A 122 -26.47 -15.45 3.85
N GLU A 123 -27.51 -14.80 4.34
CA GLU A 123 -27.76 -13.40 4.01
C GLU A 123 -26.63 -12.53 4.57
N VAL A 124 -26.13 -11.60 3.75
CA VAL A 124 -25.10 -10.64 4.12
C VAL A 124 -25.60 -9.23 3.86
N LYS A 125 -25.69 -8.45 4.90
CA LYS A 125 -25.99 -7.02 4.79
C LYS A 125 -24.83 -6.30 4.12
N LYS A 126 -25.08 -5.72 2.94
CA LYS A 126 -24.10 -4.91 2.23
C LYS A 126 -24.07 -3.51 2.82
N GLU A 127 -22.98 -3.14 3.42
CA GLU A 127 -22.72 -1.79 3.92
C GLU A 127 -21.61 -1.14 3.09
N ARG A 128 -21.81 0.13 2.72
CA ARG A 128 -20.77 0.89 2.05
C ARG A 128 -19.96 1.61 3.09
N TYR A 129 -18.74 1.14 3.31
CA TYR A 129 -17.77 1.82 4.14
C TYR A 129 -16.88 2.74 3.29
N VAL A 130 -16.87 4.02 3.61
CA VAL A 130 -15.96 5.00 3.02
C VAL A 130 -15.12 5.59 4.15
N PRO A 131 -13.86 5.14 4.30
CA PRO A 131 -13.00 5.65 5.36
C PRO A 131 -12.68 7.12 5.11
N LYS A 132 -12.66 7.89 6.19
CA LYS A 132 -12.20 9.29 6.14
C LYS A 132 -10.68 9.31 6.07
N ALA A 133 -10.16 9.97 5.05
CA ALA A 133 -8.75 10.32 4.97
C ALA A 133 -8.52 11.57 5.85
N GLU A 134 -7.53 11.50 6.73
CA GLU A 134 -7.13 12.60 7.60
C GLU A 134 -5.67 12.92 7.35
N LYS A 135 -5.37 14.20 7.12
CA LYS A 135 -4.00 14.64 6.87
C LYS A 135 -3.24 14.74 8.19
N LEU A 136 -2.18 13.97 8.30
CA LEU A 136 -1.31 13.93 9.47
C LEU A 136 0.14 14.22 9.07
N ASN A 137 0.93 14.72 10.04
CA ASN A 137 2.38 14.75 9.99
C ASN A 137 2.87 13.81 11.09
N GLU A 138 3.45 12.68 10.71
CA GLU A 138 3.84 11.62 11.64
C GLU A 138 5.33 11.32 11.52
N GLY A 139 5.93 11.00 12.67
CA GLY A 139 7.27 10.42 12.75
C GLY A 139 7.20 9.07 13.46
N LEU A 140 7.71 8.02 12.81
CA LEU A 140 7.76 6.67 13.36
C LEU A 140 9.20 6.36 13.79
N LYS A 141 9.39 5.98 15.05
CA LYS A 141 10.70 5.59 15.58
C LYS A 141 10.94 4.12 15.29
N THR A 142 12.12 3.81 14.78
CA THR A 142 12.62 2.45 14.61
C THR A 142 14.00 2.31 15.26
N SER A 143 14.53 1.10 15.35
CA SER A 143 15.91 0.85 15.80
C SER A 143 16.97 1.21 14.75
N GLY A 144 16.55 1.60 13.54
CA GLY A 144 17.47 2.00 12.47
C GLY A 144 18.13 3.34 12.72
N GLN A 145 19.38 3.49 12.23
CA GLN A 145 20.14 4.75 12.30
C GLN A 145 19.96 5.64 11.07
N VAL A 146 19.06 5.26 10.17
CA VAL A 146 18.76 5.99 8.94
C VAL A 146 17.26 6.30 8.87
N GLN A 147 16.91 7.32 8.12
CA GLN A 147 15.55 7.78 7.98
C GLN A 147 14.98 7.43 6.59
N TYR A 148 13.68 7.45 6.49
CA TYR A 148 12.89 7.37 5.26
C TYR A 148 11.95 8.56 5.28
N VAL A 149 12.29 9.61 4.54
CA VAL A 149 11.54 10.87 4.55
C VAL A 149 10.58 10.88 3.37
N CYS A 150 9.29 10.99 3.64
CA CYS A 150 8.26 11.02 2.61
C CYS A 150 7.38 12.25 2.73
N ARG A 151 7.04 12.84 1.58
CA ARG A 151 6.00 13.84 1.43
C ARG A 151 5.08 13.42 0.31
N ALA A 152 3.78 13.34 0.59
CA ALA A 152 2.79 12.88 -0.38
C ALA A 152 1.62 13.85 -0.48
N GLY A 153 0.89 13.73 -1.59
CA GLY A 153 -0.33 14.46 -1.84
C GLY A 153 -1.18 13.80 -2.92
N ASN A 154 -2.35 14.36 -3.17
CA ASN A 154 -3.18 13.94 -4.29
C ASN A 154 -3.62 15.18 -5.08
N PHE A 155 -3.14 15.29 -6.32
CA PHE A 155 -3.38 16.47 -7.15
C PHE A 155 -4.80 16.52 -7.72
N LEU A 156 -5.53 15.41 -7.80
CA LEU A 156 -6.94 15.41 -8.18
C LEU A 156 -7.80 16.16 -7.15
N ASN A 157 -7.42 16.14 -5.87
CA ASN A 157 -8.09 16.90 -4.82
C ASN A 157 -7.97 18.44 -4.99
N LYS A 158 -7.13 18.88 -5.93
CA LYS A 158 -6.96 20.28 -6.32
C LYS A 158 -7.57 20.61 -7.69
N GLY A 159 -8.40 19.70 -8.23
CA GLY A 159 -9.04 19.87 -9.54
C GLY A 159 -8.10 19.64 -10.72
N LEU A 160 -6.86 19.17 -10.49
CA LEU A 160 -5.92 18.84 -11.56
C LEU A 160 -6.22 17.45 -12.11
N SER A 161 -5.83 17.16 -13.34
CA SER A 161 -6.00 15.85 -13.98
C SER A 161 -4.66 15.25 -14.36
N TYR A 162 -4.61 13.90 -14.43
CA TYR A 162 -3.44 13.22 -14.94
C TYR A 162 -3.22 13.50 -16.42
N LYS A 163 -2.00 13.84 -16.78
CA LYS A 163 -1.56 14.05 -18.16
C LYS A 163 -0.25 13.32 -18.43
N GLY A 164 0.00 12.95 -19.69
CA GLY A 164 1.20 12.21 -20.08
C GLY A 164 2.52 12.91 -19.72
N TYR A 165 2.54 14.23 -19.73
CA TYR A 165 3.72 15.00 -19.33
C TYR A 165 4.16 14.78 -17.86
N LEU A 166 3.29 14.26 -16.99
CA LEU A 166 3.69 13.90 -15.63
C LEU A 166 4.71 12.73 -15.60
N ARG A 167 4.79 11.94 -16.67
CA ARG A 167 5.83 10.91 -16.82
C ARG A 167 7.18 11.56 -17.11
N VAL A 168 7.19 12.58 -17.95
CA VAL A 168 8.39 13.37 -18.24
C VAL A 168 8.85 14.10 -16.98
N LEU A 169 7.91 14.77 -16.29
CA LEU A 169 8.17 15.42 -15.00
C LEU A 169 8.79 14.46 -13.99
N LYS A 170 8.31 13.22 -13.93
CA LYS A 170 8.88 12.20 -13.02
C LYS A 170 10.38 11.99 -13.32
N VAL A 171 10.74 11.80 -14.58
CA VAL A 171 12.13 11.55 -14.98
C VAL A 171 13.02 12.74 -14.61
N MET A 172 12.60 13.97 -14.95
CA MET A 172 13.31 15.21 -14.60
C MET A 172 13.52 15.33 -13.09
N MET A 173 12.44 15.16 -12.33
CA MET A 173 12.50 15.28 -10.88
C MET A 173 13.41 14.23 -10.25
N GLU A 174 13.34 12.99 -10.73
CA GLU A 174 14.09 11.88 -10.17
C GLU A 174 15.59 12.02 -10.40
N TYR A 175 16.01 12.33 -11.65
CA TYR A 175 17.42 12.36 -12.04
C TYR A 175 18.11 13.72 -11.82
N ASP A 176 17.47 14.82 -12.13
CA ASP A 176 18.14 16.13 -12.08
C ASP A 176 17.95 16.83 -10.72
N TYR A 177 16.80 16.66 -10.09
CA TYR A 177 16.52 17.36 -8.86
C TYR A 177 16.77 16.52 -7.61
N LEU A 178 16.04 15.42 -7.47
CA LEU A 178 16.13 14.61 -6.26
C LEU A 178 17.46 13.88 -6.15
N TRP A 179 17.93 13.27 -7.23
CA TRP A 179 19.22 12.59 -7.23
C TRP A 179 20.37 13.51 -6.81
N ILE A 180 20.42 14.72 -7.41
CA ILE A 180 21.50 15.67 -7.11
C ILE A 180 21.39 16.19 -5.67
N ASN A 181 20.20 16.60 -5.23
CA ASN A 181 20.05 17.30 -3.96
C ASN A 181 19.88 16.37 -2.75
N VAL A 182 19.13 15.28 -2.89
CA VAL A 182 18.85 14.33 -1.80
C VAL A 182 19.94 13.27 -1.68
N ARG A 183 20.38 12.70 -2.82
CA ARG A 183 21.39 11.63 -2.81
C ARG A 183 22.80 12.19 -2.81
N VAL A 184 23.22 12.91 -3.88
CA VAL A 184 24.61 13.29 -4.08
C VAL A 184 25.05 14.30 -3.04
N LYS A 185 24.31 15.38 -2.85
CA LYS A 185 24.63 16.45 -1.87
C LYS A 185 24.13 16.11 -0.46
N GLY A 186 22.97 15.42 -0.36
CA GLY A 186 22.35 15.09 0.92
C GLY A 186 22.87 13.82 1.57
N GLY A 187 23.47 12.90 0.81
CA GLY A 187 24.03 11.65 1.31
C GLY A 187 23.01 10.52 1.52
N ALA A 188 21.77 10.67 1.06
CA ALA A 188 20.82 9.58 1.05
C ALA A 188 21.27 8.47 0.09
N TYR A 189 20.91 7.22 0.39
CA TYR A 189 21.24 6.10 -0.50
C TYR A 189 20.41 6.11 -1.79
N GLY A 190 19.18 6.59 -1.72
CA GLY A 190 18.28 6.76 -2.87
C GLY A 190 17.17 7.76 -2.62
N CYS A 191 16.53 8.14 -3.72
CA CYS A 191 15.35 9.00 -3.71
C CYS A 191 14.46 8.63 -4.89
N MET A 192 13.16 8.79 -4.72
CA MET A 192 12.15 8.41 -5.72
C MET A 192 11.00 9.41 -5.71
N CYS A 193 10.34 9.55 -6.84
CA CYS A 193 9.06 10.25 -6.92
C CYS A 193 8.06 9.48 -7.78
N SER A 194 6.79 9.79 -7.59
CA SER A 194 5.72 9.22 -8.41
C SER A 194 4.59 10.22 -8.60
N PHE A 195 3.94 10.16 -9.77
CA PHE A 195 2.73 10.89 -10.12
C PHE A 195 1.76 9.90 -10.78
N GLY A 196 0.84 9.36 -9.99
CA GLY A 196 -0.07 8.29 -10.41
C GLY A 196 -1.33 8.79 -11.10
N ARG A 197 -1.98 7.92 -11.88
CA ARG A 197 -3.27 8.22 -12.52
C ARG A 197 -4.42 8.45 -11.54
N SER A 198 -4.31 7.89 -10.33
CA SER A 198 -5.20 8.12 -9.20
C SER A 198 -5.05 9.50 -8.56
N GLY A 199 -4.11 10.33 -9.06
CA GLY A 199 -3.74 11.61 -8.47
C GLY A 199 -2.71 11.53 -7.36
N ASP A 200 -2.39 10.35 -6.90
CA ASP A 200 -1.39 10.13 -5.86
C ASP A 200 -0.01 10.56 -6.35
N SER A 201 0.64 11.38 -5.55
CA SER A 201 1.98 11.88 -5.82
C SER A 201 2.80 11.87 -4.55
N TYR A 202 4.08 11.53 -4.67
CA TYR A 202 4.98 11.56 -3.52
C TYR A 202 6.44 11.77 -3.94
N PHE A 203 7.21 12.29 -2.99
CA PHE A 203 8.66 12.21 -2.93
C PHE A 203 9.03 11.35 -1.74
N VAL A 204 10.03 10.48 -1.88
CA VAL A 204 10.53 9.67 -0.77
C VAL A 204 12.03 9.46 -0.87
N SER A 205 12.72 9.55 0.26
CA SER A 205 14.14 9.20 0.37
C SER A 205 14.33 7.82 0.99
N TYR A 206 15.44 7.18 0.67
CA TYR A 206 15.82 5.87 1.15
C TYR A 206 17.16 5.93 1.87
N ARG A 207 17.18 5.48 3.13
CA ARG A 207 18.36 5.54 4.01
C ARG A 207 18.99 6.93 4.01
N ASP A 208 18.21 7.89 4.44
CA ASP A 208 18.55 9.31 4.44
C ASP A 208 19.14 9.71 5.80
N PRO A 209 20.31 10.36 5.84
CA PRO A 209 20.85 10.91 7.08
C PRO A 209 20.17 12.21 7.52
N ASN A 210 19.37 12.84 6.66
CA ASN A 210 18.74 14.14 6.92
C ASN A 210 17.22 14.03 6.99
N LEU A 211 16.60 14.79 7.89
CA LEU A 211 15.15 14.98 7.92
C LEU A 211 14.77 16.36 7.39
N GLY A 212 15.12 17.41 8.10
CA GLY A 212 14.73 18.78 7.77
C GLY A 212 15.22 19.23 6.39
N LYS A 213 16.49 19.01 6.09
CA LYS A 213 17.06 19.36 4.78
C LYS A 213 16.34 18.68 3.62
N THR A 214 15.95 17.41 3.78
CA THR A 214 15.25 16.67 2.75
C THR A 214 13.82 17.17 2.57
N VAL A 215 13.14 17.54 3.65
CA VAL A 215 11.82 18.20 3.58
C VAL A 215 11.93 19.54 2.86
N ASP A 216 12.94 20.36 3.16
CA ASP A 216 13.18 21.64 2.47
C ASP A 216 13.42 21.46 0.97
N ILE A 217 14.14 20.39 0.58
CA ILE A 217 14.34 20.05 -0.84
C ILE A 217 12.99 19.72 -1.50
N TYR A 218 12.14 18.92 -0.85
CA TYR A 218 10.83 18.60 -1.39
C TYR A 218 9.92 19.84 -1.52
N GLU A 219 10.02 20.79 -0.62
CA GLU A 219 9.26 22.05 -0.69
C GLU A 219 9.69 22.95 -1.85
N LYS A 220 10.98 22.98 -2.16
CA LYS A 220 11.55 23.77 -3.25
C LYS A 220 11.41 23.13 -4.64
N ALA A 221 10.82 21.94 -4.73
CA ALA A 221 10.65 21.25 -6.01
C ALA A 221 9.86 22.04 -7.05
N ALA A 222 8.82 22.78 -6.61
CA ALA A 222 8.02 23.61 -7.48
C ALA A 222 8.82 24.81 -8.05
N GLU A 223 9.68 25.43 -7.23
CA GLU A 223 10.55 26.52 -7.65
C GLU A 223 11.57 26.06 -8.68
N TYR A 224 12.14 24.86 -8.49
CA TYR A 224 13.05 24.25 -9.45
C TYR A 224 12.38 24.05 -10.81
N ILE A 225 11.17 23.48 -10.84
CA ILE A 225 10.45 23.28 -12.10
C ILE A 225 10.06 24.59 -12.77
N ALA A 226 9.67 25.61 -12.00
CA ALA A 226 9.33 26.93 -12.54
C ALA A 226 10.53 27.65 -13.19
N ALA A 227 11.74 27.38 -12.71
CA ALA A 227 12.99 27.94 -13.23
C ALA A 227 13.70 27.01 -14.22
N PHE A 228 13.11 25.84 -14.53
CA PHE A 228 13.76 24.86 -15.40
C PHE A 228 13.67 25.28 -16.87
N GLU A 229 14.82 25.35 -17.50
CA GLU A 229 14.97 25.60 -18.94
C GLU A 229 15.69 24.43 -19.58
N ALA A 230 15.20 23.98 -20.72
CA ALA A 230 15.81 22.90 -21.47
C ALA A 230 15.64 23.14 -22.98
N ASP A 231 16.66 22.82 -23.74
CA ASP A 231 16.57 22.79 -25.21
C ASP A 231 15.84 21.51 -25.69
N GLU A 232 15.55 21.42 -26.97
CA GLU A 232 14.85 20.29 -27.57
C GLU A 232 15.60 18.97 -27.41
N ARG A 233 16.92 18.99 -27.40
CA ARG A 233 17.76 17.81 -27.24
C ARG A 233 17.62 17.25 -25.82
N VAL A 234 17.68 18.12 -24.83
CA VAL A 234 17.52 17.75 -23.42
C VAL A 234 16.10 17.23 -23.16
N MET A 235 15.07 17.92 -23.69
CA MET A 235 13.69 17.46 -23.58
C MET A 235 13.46 16.08 -24.20
N THR A 236 14.08 15.81 -25.34
CA THR A 236 14.01 14.51 -26.01
C THR A 236 14.53 13.38 -25.12
N GLN A 237 15.60 13.61 -24.34
CA GLN A 237 16.16 12.63 -23.42
C GLN A 237 15.20 12.22 -22.29
N TYR A 238 14.29 13.12 -21.88
CA TYR A 238 13.28 12.80 -20.84
C TYR A 238 12.04 12.10 -21.40
N ILE A 239 11.82 12.13 -22.71
CA ILE A 239 10.64 11.55 -23.36
C ILE A 239 10.88 10.10 -23.77
N ILE A 240 12.11 9.72 -24.08
CA ILE A 240 12.50 8.37 -24.51
C ILE A 240 12.65 7.45 -23.29
#